data_ec35031ba995297aa74ce7a45d155ef6
#
_entry.id   ec35031ba995297aa74ce7a45d155ef6
#
_cell.length_a   1.000
_cell.length_b   1.000
_cell.length_c   1.000
_cell.angle_alpha   90.00
_cell.angle_beta   90.00
_cell.angle_gamma   90.00
#
_symmetry.space_group_name_H-M   'P 1'
#
loop_
_entity.id
_entity.type
_entity.pdbx_description
1 polymer ?
#
loop_
_entity_poly.entity_id
_entity_poly.type
_entity_poly.pdbx_seq_one_letter_code
_entity_poly.pdbx_strand_id
1 'polypeptide(L)'
;MNKQIITGFAAAMMITAAISCQPRQKEPQKVPAETGETTVGQSAKPAESGYADVNGLKMYYEVYGEGKPIVLLHGSFMNIPLNWSQIIPLLADDRKVIVAEMQAHGRTKDIPREFSYEGMADDVSGLLKHLKIDSADILGYSMGGGIAFQFAVRHPEQLRRLVVLSGTYAHDGWWPEVEASYATFTPEMFKGTPIQKQYDSLGNDPARFPEFVKKVLSIDLKPYDWSEEVKKIQAPMLMAIGDADGVRYEHALELFRAKGGGKMGDINGLPESRLAILPGTTHIGMMLRTDWWIPMVKDFLDADLHAPPPTF
;
A
#
# COMPACT_ATOMS: atom_id res chain seq x y z
N MET A 1 5.94 5.77 -37.17
CA MET A 1 5.79 4.90 -35.98
C MET A 1 6.55 5.56 -34.84
N ASN A 2 5.82 6.06 -33.87
CA ASN A 2 6.27 7.14 -32.99
C ASN A 2 7.11 6.64 -31.80
N LYS A 3 8.39 7.04 -31.80
CA LYS A 3 9.32 6.87 -30.66
C LYS A 3 9.11 7.89 -29.51
N GLN A 4 8.04 8.64 -29.48
CA GLN A 4 7.85 9.77 -28.55
C GLN A 4 7.00 9.49 -27.30
N ILE A 5 6.39 8.29 -27.16
CA ILE A 5 5.45 8.00 -26.07
C ILE A 5 6.15 7.38 -24.82
N ILE A 6 7.34 6.84 -24.96
CA ILE A 6 8.00 6.06 -23.89
C ILE A 6 8.73 6.94 -22.87
N THR A 7 9.05 8.20 -23.19
CA THR A 7 9.80 9.09 -22.27
C THR A 7 8.96 9.74 -21.17
N GLY A 8 7.63 9.62 -21.20
CA GLY A 8 6.74 10.33 -20.27
C GLY A 8 6.61 9.70 -18.87
N PHE A 9 6.77 8.39 -18.73
CA PHE A 9 6.48 7.69 -17.47
C PHE A 9 7.64 7.70 -16.47
N ALA A 10 8.87 7.66 -16.94
CA ALA A 10 10.05 7.74 -16.07
C ALA A 10 10.23 9.14 -15.44
N ALA A 11 9.71 10.20 -16.09
CA ALA A 11 9.81 11.58 -15.61
C ALA A 11 8.80 11.90 -14.49
N ALA A 12 7.68 11.17 -14.38
CA ALA A 12 6.65 11.43 -13.36
C ALA A 12 7.09 11.10 -11.93
N MET A 13 8.12 10.30 -11.75
CA MET A 13 8.71 10.01 -10.42
C MET A 13 9.67 11.08 -9.92
N MET A 14 10.05 12.08 -10.71
CA MET A 14 11.17 12.99 -10.38
C MET A 14 10.84 14.49 -10.39
N ILE A 15 9.60 14.93 -10.64
CA ILE A 15 9.34 16.37 -10.79
C ILE A 15 8.39 16.90 -9.73
N THR A 16 8.96 17.36 -8.63
CA THR A 16 8.47 18.50 -7.87
C THR A 16 9.41 19.67 -8.15
N ALA A 17 9.27 20.36 -9.28
CA ALA A 17 9.71 21.74 -9.44
C ALA A 17 9.34 22.27 -10.85
N ALA A 18 8.56 23.33 -10.84
CA ALA A 18 8.45 24.38 -11.86
C ALA A 18 7.84 23.98 -13.22
N ILE A 19 6.53 24.08 -13.31
CA ILE A 19 5.87 24.46 -14.57
C ILE A 19 5.38 25.90 -14.39
N SER A 20 6.11 26.82 -15.01
CA SER A 20 5.70 28.19 -15.22
C SER A 20 4.66 28.22 -16.35
N CYS A 21 3.38 28.28 -16.01
CA CYS A 21 2.34 28.77 -16.90
C CYS A 21 2.05 30.23 -16.54
N GLN A 22 2.27 31.14 -17.47
CA GLN A 22 1.90 32.55 -17.27
C GLN A 22 0.37 32.67 -17.18
N PRO A 23 -0.19 33.29 -16.14
CA PRO A 23 -1.62 33.50 -16.03
C PRO A 23 -2.01 34.88 -16.57
N ARG A 24 -3.14 34.86 -17.24
CA ARG A 24 -3.91 36.06 -17.60
C ARG A 24 -4.30 36.81 -16.33
N GLN A 25 -3.86 38.05 -16.17
CA GLN A 25 -4.11 38.89 -14.98
C GLN A 25 -5.63 39.10 -14.78
N LYS A 26 -6.13 38.67 -13.63
CA LYS A 26 -7.29 39.25 -12.93
C LYS A 26 -6.80 39.76 -11.58
N GLU A 27 -7.22 40.95 -11.21
CA GLU A 27 -6.85 41.59 -9.96
C GLU A 27 -7.18 40.74 -8.72
N PRO A 28 -6.33 40.79 -7.67
CA PRO A 28 -6.52 39.94 -6.50
C PRO A 28 -7.56 40.52 -5.53
N GLN A 29 -8.63 39.76 -5.25
CA GLN A 29 -9.41 39.95 -4.04
C GLN A 29 -8.56 39.54 -2.82
N LYS A 30 -8.42 40.49 -1.87
CA LYS A 30 -7.78 40.22 -0.57
C LYS A 30 -8.60 39.19 0.21
N VAL A 31 -8.06 37.96 0.35
CA VAL A 31 -8.50 37.01 1.36
C VAL A 31 -7.64 37.24 2.61
N PRO A 32 -8.20 37.29 3.82
CA PRO A 32 -7.44 37.44 5.05
C PRO A 32 -6.47 36.26 5.20
N ALA A 33 -5.20 36.54 5.47
CA ALA A 33 -4.23 35.51 5.80
C ALA A 33 -4.56 34.96 7.21
N GLU A 34 -5.21 33.82 7.28
CA GLU A 34 -5.14 32.98 8.47
C GLU A 34 -3.77 32.32 8.48
N THR A 35 -2.89 32.84 9.34
CA THR A 35 -1.63 32.20 9.69
C THR A 35 -1.92 31.01 10.58
N GLY A 36 -2.43 29.94 9.98
CA GLY A 36 -2.38 28.63 10.59
C GLY A 36 -0.97 28.07 10.35
N GLU A 37 -0.08 28.17 11.32
CA GLU A 37 1.11 27.33 11.38
C GLU A 37 0.62 25.86 11.38
N THR A 38 0.72 25.24 10.21
CA THR A 38 0.61 23.78 10.13
C THR A 38 1.82 23.24 10.87
N THR A 39 1.65 22.91 12.14
CA THR A 39 2.61 22.14 12.90
C THR A 39 2.85 20.86 12.09
N VAL A 40 4.05 20.76 11.50
CA VAL A 40 4.58 19.50 10.97
C VAL A 40 4.49 18.52 12.14
N GLY A 41 3.55 17.58 12.07
CA GLY A 41 3.28 16.64 13.15
C GLY A 41 4.59 15.97 13.55
N GLN A 42 4.92 16.03 14.82
CA GLN A 42 6.04 15.28 15.37
C GLN A 42 5.84 13.83 14.95
N SER A 43 6.86 13.23 14.33
CA SER A 43 6.84 11.81 13.98
C SER A 43 6.48 11.02 15.24
N ALA A 44 5.37 10.30 15.21
CA ALA A 44 4.93 9.51 16.35
C ALA A 44 6.06 8.58 16.77
N LYS A 45 6.41 8.58 18.04
CA LYS A 45 7.42 7.65 18.55
C LYS A 45 6.78 6.27 18.71
N PRO A 46 7.40 5.19 18.21
CA PRO A 46 6.87 3.85 18.43
C PRO A 46 6.83 3.50 19.93
N ALA A 47 5.76 2.85 20.33
CA ALA A 47 5.64 2.27 21.67
C ALA A 47 6.60 1.06 21.83
N GLU A 48 6.82 0.35 20.75
CA GLU A 48 7.74 -0.79 20.66
C GLU A 48 8.39 -0.81 19.27
N SER A 49 9.66 -1.20 19.20
CA SER A 49 10.36 -1.46 17.93
C SER A 49 11.45 -2.51 18.15
N GLY A 50 11.72 -3.28 17.12
CA GLY A 50 12.73 -4.33 17.23
C GLY A 50 12.79 -5.22 16.00
N TYR A 51 13.33 -6.41 16.21
CA TYR A 51 13.46 -7.42 15.18
C TYR A 51 12.76 -8.71 15.61
N ALA A 52 11.91 -9.23 14.73
CA ALA A 52 11.32 -10.56 14.88
C ALA A 52 12.13 -11.56 14.06
N ASP A 53 12.50 -12.69 14.66
CA ASP A 53 13.10 -13.83 13.94
C ASP A 53 11.96 -14.64 13.29
N VAL A 54 11.74 -14.46 11.98
CA VAL A 54 10.65 -15.07 11.22
C VAL A 54 11.21 -15.76 9.97
N ASN A 55 10.98 -17.05 9.84
CA ASN A 55 11.36 -17.84 8.63
C ASN A 55 12.80 -17.61 8.15
N GLY A 56 13.75 -17.45 9.09
CA GLY A 56 15.16 -17.17 8.81
C GLY A 56 15.48 -15.70 8.50
N LEU A 57 14.50 -14.83 8.58
CA LEU A 57 14.63 -13.38 8.40
C LEU A 57 14.59 -12.68 9.76
N LYS A 58 15.47 -11.70 9.97
CA LYS A 58 15.35 -10.72 11.06
C LYS A 58 14.53 -9.53 10.55
N MET A 59 13.20 -9.63 10.69
CA MET A 59 12.25 -8.62 10.22
C MET A 59 12.16 -7.46 11.19
N TYR A 60 12.49 -6.25 10.75
CA TYR A 60 12.31 -5.04 11.56
C TYR A 60 10.84 -4.64 11.59
N TYR A 61 10.37 -4.26 12.77
CA TYR A 61 9.01 -3.77 12.99
C TYR A 61 8.95 -2.62 13.98
N GLU A 62 7.87 -1.87 13.91
CA GLU A 62 7.48 -0.84 14.87
C GLU A 62 6.01 -1.00 15.22
N VAL A 63 5.65 -0.69 16.48
CA VAL A 63 4.26 -0.73 16.98
C VAL A 63 3.91 0.64 17.55
N TYR A 64 2.72 1.13 17.19
CA TYR A 64 2.21 2.43 17.61
C TYR A 64 0.78 2.31 18.12
N GLY A 65 0.38 3.18 19.03
CA GLY A 65 -0.96 3.24 19.57
C GLY A 65 -1.42 1.98 20.28
N GLU A 66 -2.69 1.94 20.59
CA GLU A 66 -3.36 0.85 21.29
C GLU A 66 -4.70 0.54 20.63
N GLY A 67 -5.34 -0.58 20.96
CA GLY A 67 -6.63 -0.97 20.42
C GLY A 67 -6.56 -2.17 19.50
N LYS A 68 -7.50 -2.26 18.54
CA LYS A 68 -7.57 -3.36 17.57
C LYS A 68 -6.32 -3.35 16.67
N PRO A 69 -5.63 -4.49 16.51
CA PRO A 69 -4.41 -4.52 15.72
C PRO A 69 -4.68 -4.39 14.21
N ILE A 70 -3.85 -3.58 13.56
CA ILE A 70 -3.76 -3.45 12.11
C ILE A 70 -2.30 -3.53 11.68
N VAL A 71 -2.00 -4.35 10.67
CA VAL A 71 -0.67 -4.44 10.06
C VAL A 71 -0.65 -3.65 8.76
N LEU A 72 0.34 -2.79 8.57
CA LEU A 72 0.54 -2.03 7.34
C LEU A 72 1.71 -2.59 6.53
N LEU A 73 1.46 -2.95 5.27
CA LEU A 73 2.41 -3.55 4.34
C LEU A 73 2.73 -2.58 3.21
N HIS A 74 4.00 -2.18 3.12
CA HIS A 74 4.45 -1.13 2.21
C HIS A 74 4.59 -1.60 0.75
N GLY A 75 4.62 -0.63 -0.19
CA GLY A 75 4.85 -0.87 -1.61
C GLY A 75 6.31 -1.19 -1.96
N SER A 76 6.54 -1.58 -3.22
CA SER A 76 7.88 -1.81 -3.79
C SER A 76 8.78 -0.60 -3.57
N PHE A 77 10.06 -0.84 -3.26
CA PHE A 77 11.08 0.19 -2.99
C PHE A 77 10.82 1.08 -1.76
N MET A 78 9.71 0.87 -1.03
CA MET A 78 9.34 1.66 0.14
C MET A 78 9.88 1.04 1.44
N ASN A 79 9.70 1.75 2.52
CA ASN A 79 9.99 1.34 3.90
C ASN A 79 9.04 2.08 4.84
N ILE A 80 9.16 1.88 6.14
CA ILE A 80 8.28 2.53 7.11
C ILE A 80 8.29 4.06 6.96
N PRO A 81 9.43 4.76 6.96
CA PRO A 81 9.44 6.21 6.81
C PRO A 81 8.85 6.72 5.51
N LEU A 82 9.17 6.10 4.37
CA LEU A 82 8.72 6.57 3.06
C LEU A 82 7.23 6.32 2.82
N ASN A 83 6.69 5.20 3.32
CA ASN A 83 5.31 4.83 3.02
C ASN A 83 4.33 5.29 4.11
N TRP A 84 4.72 5.21 5.39
CA TRP A 84 3.75 5.21 6.48
C TRP A 84 3.87 6.39 7.44
N SER A 85 4.92 7.24 7.36
CA SER A 85 5.16 8.31 8.35
C SER A 85 4.00 9.27 8.53
N GLN A 86 3.26 9.60 7.45
CA GLN A 86 2.10 10.48 7.51
C GLN A 86 0.81 9.74 7.91
N ILE A 87 0.78 8.42 7.80
CA ILE A 87 -0.41 7.57 7.96
C ILE A 87 -0.47 7.00 9.37
N ILE A 88 0.67 6.60 9.93
CA ILE A 88 0.75 6.04 11.28
C ILE A 88 0.03 6.89 12.32
N PRO A 89 0.25 8.22 12.42
CA PRO A 89 -0.44 9.03 13.42
C PRO A 89 -1.96 9.04 13.25
N LEU A 90 -2.45 8.95 12.02
CA LEU A 90 -3.88 8.98 11.70
C LEU A 90 -4.61 7.67 12.06
N LEU A 91 -3.88 6.56 12.11
CA LEU A 91 -4.44 5.25 12.49
C LEU A 91 -4.13 4.90 13.96
N ALA A 92 -3.00 5.33 14.50
CA ALA A 92 -2.58 5.01 15.85
C ALA A 92 -3.38 5.73 16.95
N ASP A 93 -4.27 6.64 16.57
CA ASP A 93 -5.17 7.34 17.48
C ASP A 93 -6.18 6.36 18.14
N ASP A 94 -6.61 5.34 17.40
CA ASP A 94 -7.63 4.38 17.85
C ASP A 94 -7.28 2.91 17.58
N ARG A 95 -6.06 2.64 17.06
CA ARG A 95 -5.61 1.29 16.70
C ARG A 95 -4.19 1.00 17.16
N LYS A 96 -3.93 -0.28 17.42
CA LYS A 96 -2.56 -0.78 17.52
C LYS A 96 -2.03 -0.98 16.10
N VAL A 97 -1.24 -0.02 15.62
CA VAL A 97 -0.65 -0.03 14.28
C VAL A 97 0.69 -0.76 14.33
N ILE A 98 0.81 -1.83 13.57
CA ILE A 98 2.03 -2.63 13.40
C ILE A 98 2.53 -2.37 11.99
N VAL A 99 3.76 -1.90 11.87
CA VAL A 99 4.41 -1.69 10.57
C VAL A 99 5.67 -2.54 10.50
N ALA A 100 5.90 -3.19 9.37
CA ALA A 100 7.06 -4.04 9.16
C ALA A 100 7.79 -3.66 7.88
N GLU A 101 9.09 -3.87 7.87
CA GLU A 101 9.91 -3.72 6.67
C GLU A 101 10.16 -5.11 6.07
N MET A 102 9.71 -5.31 4.83
CA MET A 102 9.84 -6.60 4.13
C MET A 102 11.31 -6.93 3.86
N GLN A 103 11.59 -8.18 3.49
CA GLN A 103 12.96 -8.64 3.15
C GLN A 103 13.66 -7.64 2.23
N ALA A 104 14.90 -7.30 2.54
CA ALA A 104 15.78 -6.33 1.87
C ALA A 104 15.32 -4.86 1.93
N HIS A 105 14.17 -4.54 2.51
CA HIS A 105 13.68 -3.17 2.62
C HIS A 105 14.05 -2.56 3.98
N GLY A 106 14.38 -1.26 3.96
CA GLY A 106 14.65 -0.51 5.17
C GLY A 106 15.75 -1.12 6.05
N ARG A 107 15.42 -1.43 7.29
CA ARG A 107 16.33 -2.04 8.28
C ARG A 107 16.35 -3.57 8.21
N THR A 108 15.37 -4.18 7.53
CA THR A 108 15.34 -5.63 7.31
C THR A 108 16.34 -6.04 6.25
N LYS A 109 17.39 -6.74 6.64
CA LYS A 109 18.45 -7.16 5.72
C LYS A 109 17.95 -8.25 4.76
N ASP A 110 18.60 -8.33 3.61
CA ASP A 110 18.35 -9.41 2.66
C ASP A 110 18.92 -10.74 3.16
N ILE A 111 18.26 -11.82 2.74
CA ILE A 111 18.71 -13.21 2.95
C ILE A 111 18.76 -13.94 1.60
N PRO A 112 19.47 -15.10 1.51
CA PRO A 112 19.54 -15.90 0.28
C PRO A 112 18.21 -16.63 0.01
N ARG A 113 17.13 -15.88 -0.13
CA ARG A 113 15.79 -16.34 -0.49
C ARG A 113 15.27 -15.43 -1.59
N GLU A 114 14.66 -16.00 -2.61
CA GLU A 114 13.96 -15.22 -3.65
C GLU A 114 12.79 -14.45 -3.03
N PHE A 115 12.46 -13.33 -3.65
CA PHE A 115 11.23 -12.62 -3.30
C PHE A 115 10.02 -13.40 -3.82
N SER A 116 9.04 -13.57 -2.95
CA SER A 116 7.71 -14.05 -3.31
C SER A 116 6.68 -13.42 -2.39
N TYR A 117 5.51 -13.18 -2.90
CA TYR A 117 4.38 -12.67 -2.13
C TYR A 117 4.00 -13.65 -1.01
N GLU A 118 4.06 -14.95 -1.32
CA GLU A 118 3.80 -16.05 -0.38
C GLU A 118 4.79 -16.04 0.78
N GLY A 119 6.09 -15.96 0.48
CA GLY A 119 7.13 -15.94 1.50
C GLY A 119 7.05 -14.70 2.40
N MET A 120 6.70 -13.54 1.83
CA MET A 120 6.50 -12.31 2.60
C MET A 120 5.22 -12.38 3.45
N ALA A 121 4.16 -13.01 2.96
CA ALA A 121 2.94 -13.25 3.73
C ALA A 121 3.20 -14.18 4.93
N ASP A 122 3.98 -15.23 4.73
CA ASP A 122 4.41 -16.13 5.81
C ASP A 122 5.26 -15.39 6.86
N ASP A 123 6.10 -14.43 6.45
CA ASP A 123 6.88 -13.59 7.36
C ASP A 123 5.95 -12.70 8.22
N VAL A 124 4.90 -12.12 7.63
CA VAL A 124 3.88 -11.34 8.36
C VAL A 124 3.14 -12.22 9.38
N SER A 125 2.77 -13.45 9.02
CA SER A 125 2.19 -14.43 9.95
C SER A 125 3.16 -14.72 11.11
N GLY A 126 4.45 -14.90 10.80
CA GLY A 126 5.51 -15.08 11.80
C GLY A 126 5.64 -13.88 12.75
N LEU A 127 5.53 -12.65 12.22
CA LEU A 127 5.55 -11.43 13.02
C LEU A 127 4.36 -11.37 14.00
N LEU A 128 3.14 -11.68 13.55
CA LEU A 128 1.98 -11.72 14.44
C LEU A 128 2.16 -12.74 15.57
N LYS A 129 2.70 -13.93 15.27
CA LYS A 129 3.03 -14.94 16.29
C LYS A 129 4.09 -14.44 17.28
N HIS A 130 5.15 -13.76 16.77
CA HIS A 130 6.19 -13.15 17.61
C HIS A 130 5.58 -12.13 18.60
N LEU A 131 4.66 -11.30 18.11
CA LEU A 131 3.96 -10.29 18.90
C LEU A 131 2.82 -10.85 19.76
N LYS A 132 2.55 -12.18 19.70
CA LYS A 132 1.45 -12.85 20.39
C LYS A 132 0.08 -12.24 20.05
N ILE A 133 -0.12 -11.94 18.78
CA ILE A 133 -1.37 -11.41 18.21
C ILE A 133 -2.03 -12.53 17.41
N ASP A 134 -3.19 -12.97 17.86
CA ASP A 134 -3.91 -14.08 17.26
C ASP A 134 -4.49 -13.71 15.89
N SER A 135 -5.00 -12.48 15.76
CA SER A 135 -5.54 -11.99 14.48
C SER A 135 -5.48 -10.46 14.38
N ALA A 136 -5.34 -9.95 13.16
CA ALA A 136 -5.25 -8.51 12.88
C ALA A 136 -6.02 -8.14 11.60
N ASP A 137 -6.30 -6.85 11.44
CA ASP A 137 -6.63 -6.27 10.14
C ASP A 137 -5.33 -6.15 9.35
N ILE A 138 -5.38 -6.40 8.05
CA ILE A 138 -4.22 -6.27 7.16
C ILE A 138 -4.52 -5.19 6.13
N LEU A 139 -3.66 -4.19 6.04
CA LEU A 139 -3.70 -3.15 5.02
C LEU A 139 -2.43 -3.20 4.21
N GLY A 140 -2.56 -3.44 2.91
CA GLY A 140 -1.44 -3.48 1.97
C GLY A 140 -1.59 -2.45 0.86
N TYR A 141 -0.48 -1.79 0.52
CA TYR A 141 -0.40 -0.87 -0.61
C TYR A 141 0.53 -1.41 -1.69
N SER A 142 0.08 -1.42 -2.96
CA SER A 142 0.89 -1.85 -4.11
C SER A 142 1.41 -3.29 -3.92
N MET A 143 2.73 -3.51 -3.90
CA MET A 143 3.34 -4.80 -3.53
C MET A 143 2.78 -5.33 -2.20
N GLY A 144 2.63 -4.46 -1.19
CA GLY A 144 2.00 -4.81 0.08
C GLY A 144 0.56 -5.30 -0.09
N GLY A 145 -0.17 -4.85 -1.12
CA GLY A 145 -1.49 -5.35 -1.49
C GLY A 145 -1.44 -6.80 -1.97
N GLY A 146 -0.47 -7.16 -2.80
CA GLY A 146 -0.22 -8.55 -3.21
C GLY A 146 0.15 -9.45 -2.02
N ILE A 147 1.00 -8.95 -1.11
CA ILE A 147 1.34 -9.65 0.14
C ILE A 147 0.07 -9.84 0.99
N ALA A 148 -0.79 -8.83 1.09
CA ALA A 148 -2.02 -8.89 1.85
C ALA A 148 -3.03 -9.91 1.27
N PHE A 149 -3.14 -10.02 -0.06
CA PHE A 149 -3.90 -11.09 -0.70
C PHE A 149 -3.36 -12.47 -0.35
N GLN A 150 -2.04 -12.67 -0.46
CA GLN A 150 -1.43 -13.96 -0.11
C GLN A 150 -1.55 -14.26 1.39
N PHE A 151 -1.46 -13.25 2.27
CA PHE A 151 -1.76 -13.44 3.68
C PHE A 151 -3.19 -13.92 3.91
N ALA A 152 -4.16 -13.32 3.24
CA ALA A 152 -5.57 -13.69 3.36
C ALA A 152 -5.87 -15.10 2.86
N VAL A 153 -5.14 -15.57 1.83
CA VAL A 153 -5.27 -16.93 1.29
C VAL A 153 -4.61 -17.97 2.20
N ARG A 154 -3.43 -17.67 2.74
CA ARG A 154 -2.57 -18.63 3.44
C ARG A 154 -2.79 -18.69 4.96
N HIS A 155 -3.22 -17.57 5.53
CA HIS A 155 -3.38 -17.38 6.99
C HIS A 155 -4.77 -16.81 7.34
N PRO A 156 -5.86 -17.37 6.82
CA PRO A 156 -7.21 -16.82 7.02
C PRO A 156 -7.61 -16.75 8.51
N GLU A 157 -7.04 -17.63 9.35
CA GLU A 157 -7.30 -17.67 10.79
C GLU A 157 -6.70 -16.46 11.54
N GLN A 158 -5.68 -15.82 10.96
CA GLN A 158 -5.05 -14.63 11.52
C GLN A 158 -5.61 -13.32 10.92
N LEU A 159 -6.52 -13.41 9.96
CA LEU A 159 -7.09 -12.26 9.27
C LEU A 159 -8.47 -11.90 9.83
N ARG A 160 -8.65 -10.65 10.24
CA ARG A 160 -9.97 -10.09 10.59
C ARG A 160 -10.62 -9.42 9.39
N ARG A 161 -9.97 -8.43 8.82
CA ARG A 161 -10.41 -7.68 7.64
C ARG A 161 -9.23 -7.37 6.75
N LEU A 162 -9.48 -7.32 5.46
CA LEU A 162 -8.48 -7.05 4.43
C LEU A 162 -8.72 -5.68 3.80
N VAL A 163 -7.70 -4.84 3.76
CA VAL A 163 -7.71 -3.58 3.01
C VAL A 163 -6.59 -3.62 1.98
N VAL A 164 -6.94 -3.41 0.72
CA VAL A 164 -5.98 -3.38 -0.39
C VAL A 164 -6.07 -2.02 -1.07
N LEU A 165 -4.98 -1.27 -1.02
CA LEU A 165 -4.84 0.00 -1.71
C LEU A 165 -3.94 -0.21 -2.94
N SER A 166 -4.47 0.00 -4.14
CA SER A 166 -3.72 -0.05 -5.41
C SER A 166 -2.91 -1.34 -5.60
N GLY A 167 -3.46 -2.49 -5.18
CA GLY A 167 -2.83 -3.81 -5.31
C GLY A 167 -3.57 -4.72 -6.26
N THR A 168 -2.88 -5.73 -6.80
CA THR A 168 -3.44 -6.72 -7.73
C THR A 168 -3.30 -8.13 -7.18
N TYR A 169 -4.21 -9.02 -7.60
CA TYR A 169 -4.20 -10.45 -7.28
C TYR A 169 -3.83 -11.33 -8.49
N ALA A 170 -3.63 -10.70 -9.65
CA ALA A 170 -3.10 -11.32 -10.85
C ALA A 170 -2.28 -10.30 -11.64
N HIS A 171 -1.27 -10.78 -12.37
CA HIS A 171 -0.34 -9.94 -13.10
C HIS A 171 -1.04 -9.09 -14.18
N ASP A 172 -2.06 -9.62 -14.82
CA ASP A 172 -2.88 -8.91 -15.80
C ASP A 172 -3.81 -7.84 -15.18
N GLY A 173 -3.84 -7.74 -13.86
CA GLY A 173 -4.51 -6.65 -13.13
C GLY A 173 -3.86 -5.28 -13.33
N TRP A 174 -2.61 -5.24 -13.79
CA TRP A 174 -1.94 -4.01 -14.19
C TRP A 174 -2.28 -3.61 -15.63
N TRP A 175 -2.24 -2.31 -15.93
CA TRP A 175 -2.25 -1.86 -17.30
C TRP A 175 -0.96 -2.32 -18.01
N PRO A 176 -1.01 -2.74 -19.29
CA PRO A 176 0.18 -3.21 -20.03
C PRO A 176 1.35 -2.23 -20.06
N GLU A 177 1.08 -0.94 -20.02
CA GLU A 177 2.10 0.10 -19.93
C GLU A 177 2.86 0.13 -18.61
N VAL A 178 2.27 -0.36 -17.52
CA VAL A 178 2.94 -0.50 -16.21
C VAL A 178 4.03 -1.57 -16.31
N GLU A 179 3.70 -2.75 -16.82
CA GLU A 179 4.64 -3.83 -17.05
C GLU A 179 5.76 -3.40 -18.00
N ALA A 180 5.40 -2.78 -19.13
CA ALA A 180 6.37 -2.25 -20.08
C ALA A 180 7.31 -1.21 -19.44
N SER A 181 6.81 -0.40 -18.51
CA SER A 181 7.59 0.57 -17.76
C SER A 181 8.59 -0.12 -16.81
N TYR A 182 8.14 -1.09 -16.01
CA TYR A 182 9.01 -1.83 -15.08
C TYR A 182 10.16 -2.56 -15.77
N ALA A 183 9.93 -3.10 -16.97
CA ALA A 183 10.96 -3.72 -17.77
C ALA A 183 12.10 -2.76 -18.21
N THR A 184 11.85 -1.46 -18.13
CA THR A 184 12.85 -0.42 -18.46
C THR A 184 13.60 0.12 -17.23
N PHE A 185 13.18 -0.24 -16.01
CA PHE A 185 13.78 0.30 -14.80
C PHE A 185 15.20 -0.23 -14.60
N THR A 186 16.12 0.67 -14.29
CA THR A 186 17.51 0.36 -13.96
C THR A 186 17.87 0.98 -12.61
N PRO A 187 18.86 0.44 -11.91
CA PRO A 187 19.34 1.01 -10.65
C PRO A 187 19.74 2.48 -10.75
N GLU A 188 20.27 2.88 -11.91
CA GLU A 188 20.73 4.24 -12.19
C GLU A 188 19.58 5.25 -12.14
N MET A 189 18.36 4.84 -12.49
CA MET A 189 17.18 5.70 -12.45
C MET A 189 16.80 6.12 -11.04
N PHE A 190 17.20 5.35 -10.04
CA PHE A 190 16.96 5.63 -8.62
C PHE A 190 18.06 6.47 -7.97
N LYS A 191 19.16 6.75 -8.69
CA LYS A 191 20.30 7.48 -8.13
C LYS A 191 19.91 8.86 -7.64
N GLY A 192 20.21 9.13 -6.36
CA GLY A 192 19.93 10.42 -5.71
C GLY A 192 18.45 10.66 -5.36
N THR A 193 17.55 9.71 -5.66
CA THR A 193 16.15 9.79 -5.28
C THR A 193 15.97 9.57 -3.76
N PRO A 194 14.80 9.91 -3.19
CA PRO A 194 14.47 9.57 -1.81
C PRO A 194 14.60 8.08 -1.50
N ILE A 195 14.31 7.20 -2.45
CA ILE A 195 14.42 5.73 -2.31
C ILE A 195 15.87 5.33 -2.01
N GLN A 196 16.83 5.77 -2.84
CA GLN A 196 18.24 5.46 -2.58
C GLN A 196 18.73 6.11 -1.28
N LYS A 197 18.40 7.40 -1.07
CA LYS A 197 18.81 8.11 0.16
C LYS A 197 18.32 7.40 1.43
N GLN A 198 17.10 6.88 1.43
CA GLN A 198 16.58 6.11 2.56
C GLN A 198 17.27 4.76 2.70
N TYR A 199 17.51 4.05 1.59
CA TYR A 199 18.25 2.80 1.61
C TYR A 199 19.63 2.98 2.27
N ASP A 200 20.39 4.00 1.86
CA ASP A 200 21.72 4.32 2.38
C ASP A 200 21.66 4.75 3.86
N SER A 201 20.69 5.58 4.25
CA SER A 201 20.55 6.13 5.60
C SER A 201 20.17 5.11 6.67
N LEU A 202 19.54 4.01 6.29
CA LEU A 202 19.10 2.94 7.21
C LEU A 202 20.18 1.85 7.42
N GLY A 203 21.43 2.16 7.10
CA GLY A 203 22.59 1.30 7.37
C GLY A 203 22.71 0.11 6.43
N ASN A 204 22.17 0.21 5.22
CA ASN A 204 22.41 -0.73 4.15
C ASN A 204 23.74 -0.40 3.44
N ASP A 205 24.35 -1.41 2.84
CA ASP A 205 25.53 -1.22 2.02
C ASP A 205 25.13 -0.56 0.69
N PRO A 206 25.55 0.69 0.41
CA PRO A 206 25.21 1.39 -0.83
C PRO A 206 25.65 0.62 -2.09
N ALA A 207 26.71 -0.17 -2.01
CA ALA A 207 27.18 -0.98 -3.13
C ALA A 207 26.18 -2.08 -3.52
N ARG A 208 25.30 -2.50 -2.62
CA ARG A 208 24.27 -3.49 -2.86
C ARG A 208 22.93 -2.91 -3.35
N PHE A 209 22.80 -1.59 -3.44
CA PHE A 209 21.59 -0.96 -3.94
C PHE A 209 21.15 -1.46 -5.33
N PRO A 210 22.07 -1.66 -6.31
CA PRO A 210 21.69 -2.24 -7.60
C PRO A 210 21.10 -3.67 -7.50
N GLU A 211 21.58 -4.48 -6.57
CA GLU A 211 21.03 -5.82 -6.32
C GLU A 211 19.64 -5.74 -5.70
N PHE A 212 19.44 -4.83 -4.75
CA PHE A 212 18.13 -4.55 -4.17
C PHE A 212 17.11 -4.18 -5.24
N VAL A 213 17.43 -3.20 -6.12
CA VAL A 213 16.53 -2.80 -7.20
C VAL A 213 16.16 -3.97 -8.10
N LYS A 214 17.14 -4.77 -8.54
CA LYS A 214 16.90 -5.95 -9.38
C LYS A 214 16.01 -6.98 -8.69
N LYS A 215 16.21 -7.18 -7.40
CA LYS A 215 15.46 -8.16 -6.62
C LYS A 215 14.01 -7.71 -6.40
N VAL A 216 13.78 -6.42 -6.15
CA VAL A 216 12.42 -5.86 -6.07
C VAL A 216 11.71 -5.98 -7.42
N LEU A 217 12.35 -5.59 -8.52
CA LEU A 217 11.77 -5.74 -9.86
C LEU A 217 11.45 -7.20 -10.21
N SER A 218 12.18 -8.16 -9.68
CA SER A 218 11.94 -9.57 -9.99
C SER A 218 10.59 -10.08 -9.52
N ILE A 219 10.00 -9.51 -8.46
CA ILE A 219 8.65 -9.89 -8.00
C ILE A 219 7.58 -9.25 -8.87
N ASP A 220 7.79 -7.99 -9.28
CA ASP A 220 6.83 -7.22 -10.08
C ASP A 220 6.77 -7.71 -11.54
N LEU A 221 7.87 -8.28 -12.05
CA LEU A 221 7.97 -8.80 -13.43
C LEU A 221 7.62 -10.30 -13.55
N LYS A 222 7.49 -11.02 -12.44
CA LYS A 222 7.14 -12.44 -12.45
C LYS A 222 5.62 -12.61 -12.61
N PRO A 223 5.15 -13.35 -13.63
CA PRO A 223 3.72 -13.62 -13.76
C PRO A 223 3.14 -14.35 -12.55
N TYR A 224 1.96 -13.94 -12.12
CA TYR A 224 1.17 -14.59 -11.08
C TYR A 224 -0.33 -14.45 -11.36
N ASP A 225 -1.11 -15.39 -10.87
CA ASP A 225 -2.58 -15.36 -10.92
C ASP A 225 -3.13 -16.16 -9.73
N TRP A 226 -3.81 -15.47 -8.83
CA TRP A 226 -4.45 -16.02 -7.64
C TRP A 226 -5.96 -15.82 -7.68
N SER A 227 -6.53 -15.63 -8.88
CA SER A 227 -7.93 -15.27 -9.06
C SER A 227 -8.89 -16.27 -8.38
N GLU A 228 -8.58 -17.55 -8.46
CA GLU A 228 -9.45 -18.59 -7.87
C GLU A 228 -9.30 -18.67 -6.33
N GLU A 229 -8.11 -18.36 -5.80
CA GLU A 229 -7.85 -18.36 -4.36
C GLU A 229 -8.47 -17.14 -3.69
N VAL A 230 -8.28 -15.94 -4.25
CA VAL A 230 -8.79 -14.70 -3.63
C VAL A 230 -10.31 -14.62 -3.63
N LYS A 231 -10.98 -15.24 -4.59
CA LYS A 231 -12.45 -15.38 -4.57
C LYS A 231 -12.96 -16.17 -3.36
N LYS A 232 -12.15 -17.05 -2.80
CA LYS A 232 -12.47 -17.91 -1.65
C LYS A 232 -12.19 -17.26 -0.29
N ILE A 233 -11.50 -16.12 -0.24
CA ILE A 233 -11.25 -15.37 1.00
C ILE A 233 -12.59 -15.08 1.68
N GLN A 234 -12.75 -15.49 2.94
CA GLN A 234 -13.99 -15.28 3.69
C GLN A 234 -14.02 -13.93 4.41
N ALA A 235 -12.85 -13.41 4.75
CA ALA A 235 -12.77 -12.13 5.45
C ALA A 235 -13.35 -10.98 4.61
N PRO A 236 -14.06 -10.04 5.24
CA PRO A 236 -14.52 -8.83 4.59
C PRO A 236 -13.33 -8.05 4.02
N MET A 237 -13.52 -7.44 2.84
CA MET A 237 -12.46 -6.77 2.11
C MET A 237 -12.89 -5.38 1.64
N LEU A 238 -12.01 -4.40 1.81
CA LEU A 238 -12.07 -3.11 1.12
C LEU A 238 -10.95 -3.05 0.08
N MET A 239 -11.32 -2.90 -1.17
CA MET A 239 -10.38 -2.60 -2.25
C MET A 239 -10.54 -1.16 -2.68
N ALA A 240 -9.44 -0.40 -2.74
CA ALA A 240 -9.44 0.99 -3.19
C ALA A 240 -8.34 1.22 -4.22
N ILE A 241 -8.69 1.86 -5.32
CA ILE A 241 -7.79 2.23 -6.41
C ILE A 241 -8.03 3.69 -6.81
N GLY A 242 -7.11 4.32 -7.51
CA GLY A 242 -7.33 5.60 -8.15
C GLY A 242 -7.96 5.46 -9.55
N ASP A 243 -8.65 6.50 -10.03
CA ASP A 243 -9.17 6.53 -11.41
C ASP A 243 -8.08 6.75 -12.47
N ALA A 244 -6.87 7.10 -12.03
CA ALA A 244 -5.65 7.21 -12.84
C ALA A 244 -4.53 6.29 -12.32
N ASP A 245 -4.90 5.15 -11.71
CA ASP A 245 -3.99 4.16 -11.15
C ASP A 245 -3.40 3.24 -12.23
N GLY A 246 -2.32 2.54 -11.88
CA GLY A 246 -1.78 1.44 -12.67
C GLY A 246 -2.64 0.18 -12.65
N VAL A 247 -3.54 0.05 -11.67
CA VAL A 247 -4.47 -1.08 -11.54
C VAL A 247 -5.68 -0.87 -12.46
N ARG A 248 -6.03 -1.89 -13.23
CA ARG A 248 -7.21 -1.87 -14.11
C ARG A 248 -8.50 -1.86 -13.28
N TYR A 249 -9.47 -1.05 -13.71
CA TYR A 249 -10.77 -0.98 -13.01
C TYR A 249 -11.50 -2.32 -13.03
N GLU A 250 -11.46 -3.01 -14.18
CA GLU A 250 -12.10 -4.31 -14.37
C GLU A 250 -11.60 -5.31 -13.35
N HIS A 251 -10.29 -5.33 -13.10
CA HIS A 251 -9.66 -6.22 -12.12
C HIS A 251 -10.24 -6.03 -10.71
N ALA A 252 -10.33 -4.77 -10.24
CA ALA A 252 -10.93 -4.44 -8.96
C ALA A 252 -12.43 -4.77 -8.92
N LEU A 253 -13.15 -4.46 -9.99
CA LEU A 253 -14.59 -4.66 -10.10
C LEU A 253 -14.97 -6.14 -10.17
N GLU A 254 -14.18 -6.97 -10.87
CA GLU A 254 -14.40 -8.42 -10.95
C GLU A 254 -14.30 -9.07 -9.57
N LEU A 255 -13.27 -8.74 -8.78
CA LEU A 255 -13.14 -9.26 -7.44
C LEU A 255 -14.28 -8.78 -6.53
N PHE A 256 -14.63 -7.48 -6.61
CA PHE A 256 -15.76 -6.94 -5.84
C PHE A 256 -17.06 -7.67 -6.15
N ARG A 257 -17.35 -7.96 -7.43
CA ARG A 257 -18.52 -8.73 -7.85
C ARG A 257 -18.47 -10.17 -7.33
N ALA A 258 -17.33 -10.82 -7.43
CA ALA A 258 -17.13 -12.18 -6.90
C ALA A 258 -17.34 -12.24 -5.37
N LYS A 259 -17.11 -11.13 -4.68
CA LYS A 259 -17.31 -10.96 -3.23
C LYS A 259 -18.71 -10.42 -2.86
N GLY A 260 -19.69 -10.57 -3.73
CA GLY A 260 -21.09 -10.24 -3.48
C GLY A 260 -21.53 -8.84 -3.84
N GLY A 261 -20.60 -8.00 -4.34
CA GLY A 261 -20.89 -6.63 -4.78
C GLY A 261 -21.68 -6.56 -6.10
N GLY A 262 -22.01 -5.36 -6.53
CA GLY A 262 -22.73 -5.11 -7.78
C GLY A 262 -24.23 -5.35 -7.70
N LYS A 263 -24.80 -5.31 -6.51
CA LYS A 263 -26.25 -5.41 -6.24
C LYS A 263 -26.75 -4.11 -5.59
N MET A 264 -28.05 -3.82 -5.76
CA MET A 264 -28.67 -2.68 -5.09
C MET A 264 -28.81 -2.97 -3.59
N GLY A 265 -28.07 -2.23 -2.76
CA GLY A 265 -27.98 -2.45 -1.32
C GLY A 265 -29.30 -2.26 -0.58
N ASP A 266 -30.13 -1.29 -1.01
CA ASP A 266 -31.43 -1.01 -0.39
C ASP A 266 -32.41 -2.20 -0.49
N ILE A 267 -32.18 -3.12 -1.43
CA ILE A 267 -33.00 -4.33 -1.62
C ILE A 267 -32.31 -5.58 -1.08
N ASN A 268 -30.99 -5.70 -1.30
CA ASN A 268 -30.26 -6.93 -1.05
C ASN A 268 -29.36 -6.89 0.19
N GLY A 269 -29.34 -5.75 0.91
CA GLY A 269 -28.35 -5.47 1.93
C GLY A 269 -26.98 -5.05 1.34
N LEU A 270 -26.14 -4.48 2.18
CA LEU A 270 -24.79 -4.13 1.79
C LEU A 270 -23.91 -5.39 1.71
N PRO A 271 -23.06 -5.56 0.69
CA PRO A 271 -22.08 -6.62 0.68
C PRO A 271 -21.04 -6.36 1.78
N GLU A 272 -20.50 -7.43 2.37
CA GLU A 272 -19.43 -7.32 3.37
C GLU A 272 -18.14 -6.70 2.77
N SER A 273 -17.90 -6.97 1.49
CA SER A 273 -16.78 -6.34 0.77
C SER A 273 -17.17 -4.99 0.17
N ARG A 274 -16.21 -4.09 0.11
CA ARG A 274 -16.37 -2.71 -0.37
C ARG A 274 -15.41 -2.45 -1.53
N LEU A 275 -15.79 -1.51 -2.40
CA LEU A 275 -14.93 -1.01 -3.48
C LEU A 275 -14.97 0.51 -3.49
N ALA A 276 -13.82 1.14 -3.64
CA ALA A 276 -13.68 2.57 -3.89
C ALA A 276 -12.78 2.83 -5.10
N ILE A 277 -13.18 3.78 -5.94
CA ILE A 277 -12.35 4.34 -7.00
C ILE A 277 -12.24 5.84 -6.73
N LEU A 278 -11.05 6.29 -6.34
CA LEU A 278 -10.80 7.66 -5.91
C LEU A 278 -10.54 8.56 -7.11
N PRO A 279 -11.32 9.65 -7.30
CA PRO A 279 -11.16 10.53 -8.44
C PRO A 279 -9.84 11.31 -8.40
N GLY A 280 -9.23 11.53 -9.57
CA GLY A 280 -8.00 12.29 -9.74
C GLY A 280 -6.82 11.70 -8.97
N THR A 281 -6.78 10.37 -8.81
CA THR A 281 -5.81 9.68 -7.95
C THR A 281 -4.98 8.70 -8.79
N THR A 282 -3.68 8.93 -8.80
CA THR A 282 -2.70 8.02 -9.44
C THR A 282 -2.24 6.96 -8.42
N HIS A 283 -1.46 5.98 -8.89
CA HIS A 283 -0.86 4.96 -8.03
C HIS A 283 -0.10 5.58 -6.84
N ILE A 284 0.85 6.46 -7.11
CA ILE A 284 1.62 7.16 -6.07
C ILE A 284 0.74 8.16 -5.31
N GLY A 285 -0.16 8.84 -6.03
CA GLY A 285 -1.11 9.80 -5.47
C GLY A 285 -2.00 9.21 -4.39
N MET A 286 -2.25 7.89 -4.39
CA MET A 286 -3.00 7.20 -3.35
C MET A 286 -2.43 7.52 -1.95
N MET A 287 -1.13 7.50 -1.78
CA MET A 287 -0.49 7.78 -0.49
C MET A 287 -0.60 9.25 -0.05
N LEU A 288 -0.93 10.15 -0.97
CA LEU A 288 -1.12 11.58 -0.70
C LEU A 288 -2.58 11.98 -0.46
N ARG A 289 -3.52 11.04 -0.67
CA ARG A 289 -4.97 11.27 -0.52
C ARG A 289 -5.52 10.68 0.79
N THR A 290 -4.73 10.79 1.86
CA THR A 290 -5.07 10.25 3.19
C THR A 290 -6.37 10.83 3.75
N ASP A 291 -6.70 12.07 3.43
CA ASP A 291 -7.96 12.75 3.75
C ASP A 291 -9.21 12.06 3.16
N TRP A 292 -9.05 11.28 2.10
CA TRP A 292 -10.13 10.54 1.46
C TRP A 292 -10.22 9.10 1.94
N TRP A 293 -9.09 8.37 1.95
CA TRP A 293 -9.17 6.95 2.21
C TRP A 293 -9.03 6.56 3.68
N ILE A 294 -8.39 7.36 4.55
CA ILE A 294 -8.30 7.04 6.00
C ILE A 294 -9.67 6.98 6.65
N PRO A 295 -10.57 7.98 6.49
CA PRO A 295 -11.93 7.90 7.04
C PRO A 295 -12.70 6.68 6.52
N MET A 296 -12.59 6.39 5.22
CA MET A 296 -13.23 5.24 4.58
C MET A 296 -12.70 3.91 5.14
N VAL A 297 -11.38 3.80 5.35
CA VAL A 297 -10.77 2.61 5.95
C VAL A 297 -11.23 2.43 7.38
N LYS A 298 -11.22 3.49 8.21
CA LYS A 298 -11.70 3.44 9.58
C LYS A 298 -13.17 3.01 9.65
N ASP A 299 -14.03 3.62 8.83
CA ASP A 299 -15.44 3.24 8.73
C ASP A 299 -15.60 1.75 8.37
N PHE A 300 -14.87 1.27 7.36
CA PHE A 300 -14.90 -0.15 6.99
C PHE A 300 -14.41 -1.07 8.12
N LEU A 301 -13.33 -0.70 8.81
CA LEU A 301 -12.74 -1.52 9.86
C LEU A 301 -13.59 -1.59 11.15
N ASP A 302 -14.52 -0.63 11.34
CA ASP A 302 -15.42 -0.56 12.49
C ASP A 302 -16.88 -0.92 12.15
N ALA A 303 -17.24 -1.01 10.86
CA ALA A 303 -18.59 -1.30 10.43
C ALA A 303 -19.14 -2.57 11.07
N ASP A 304 -20.39 -2.52 11.50
CA ASP A 304 -21.18 -3.74 11.75
C ASP A 304 -21.67 -4.27 10.39
N LEU A 305 -20.94 -5.26 9.87
CA LEU A 305 -21.22 -5.83 8.55
C LEU A 305 -22.50 -6.67 8.51
N HIS A 306 -23.11 -6.96 9.66
CA HIS A 306 -24.37 -7.69 9.80
C HIS A 306 -25.55 -6.76 10.13
N ALA A 307 -25.28 -5.45 10.23
CA ALA A 307 -26.36 -4.48 10.44
C ALA A 307 -27.36 -4.55 9.27
N PRO A 308 -28.67 -4.49 9.57
CA PRO A 308 -29.66 -4.40 8.52
C PRO A 308 -29.45 -3.12 7.69
N PRO A 309 -29.81 -3.11 6.41
CA PRO A 309 -29.73 -1.91 5.60
C PRO A 309 -30.58 -0.79 6.26
N PRO A 310 -30.19 0.48 6.09
CA PRO A 310 -30.98 1.58 6.61
C PRO A 310 -32.40 1.51 6.02
N THR A 311 -33.39 1.53 6.91
CA THR A 311 -34.82 1.62 6.52
C THR A 311 -35.24 3.08 6.55
N PHE A 312 -35.94 3.50 5.51
CA PHE A 312 -36.55 4.84 5.42
C PHE A 312 -37.78 4.96 6.31
#